data_2e0813e889c1cd0a9902a35afdb2eb8b
#
_entry.id   2e0813e889c1cd0a9902a35afdb2eb8b
#
_cell.length_a   1.000
_cell.length_b   1.000
_cell.length_c   1.000
_cell.angle_alpha   90.00
_cell.angle_beta   90.00
_cell.angle_gamma   90.00
#
_symmetry.space_group_name_H-M   'P 1'
#
loop_
_entity.id
_entity.type
_entity.pdbx_description
1 polymer ?
#
loop_
_entity_poly.entity_id
_entity_poly.type
_entity_poly.pdbx_seq_one_letter_code
_entity_poly.pdbx_strand_id
1 'polypeptide(L)'
;TDASFQEAARFATDGRFDGYVSVGGGSVMDTCKAANLYASRPAEFMTYVNAPIGAGRKVPGPVQPHIACPTTCGTGSETTGIAIFNLRSLNAKTGIISRRLIPDVALIDPTVTASLPKNAVAATGFDCMSHALESLTARAYPRRLNPAQGIDRPVSQGANPFSDMLATDALKGVGKYLVRAVNDASDSAARTEMMYAAMLAGIAFNA
;
A
#
# COMPACT_ATOMS: atom_id res chain seq x y z
N THR A 1 13.03 -4.86 3.52
CA THR A 1 14.03 -5.62 2.71
C THR A 1 13.53 -7.04 2.47
N ASP A 2 14.12 -7.74 1.47
CA ASP A 2 13.91 -9.16 1.23
C ASP A 2 14.16 -10.02 2.48
N ALA A 3 15.22 -9.73 3.24
CA ALA A 3 15.55 -10.42 4.48
C ALA A 3 14.46 -10.25 5.54
N SER A 4 13.97 -9.03 5.77
CA SER A 4 12.91 -8.78 6.76
C SER A 4 11.58 -9.42 6.37
N PHE A 5 11.23 -9.48 5.07
CA PHE A 5 10.05 -10.19 4.60
C PHE A 5 10.15 -11.70 4.87
N GLN A 6 11.31 -12.29 4.57
CA GLN A 6 11.53 -13.73 4.80
C GLN A 6 11.55 -14.08 6.30
N GLU A 7 12.12 -13.22 7.14
CA GLU A 7 12.10 -13.39 8.60
C GLU A 7 10.68 -13.34 9.15
N ALA A 8 9.90 -12.33 8.76
CA ALA A 8 8.51 -12.21 9.16
C ALA A 8 7.64 -13.37 8.65
N ALA A 9 7.91 -13.87 7.43
CA ALA A 9 7.23 -15.03 6.88
C ALA A 9 7.52 -16.31 7.68
N ARG A 10 8.77 -16.54 8.09
CA ARG A 10 9.13 -17.65 8.97
C ARG A 10 8.41 -17.57 10.32
N PHE A 11 8.49 -16.41 10.97
CA PHE A 11 7.79 -16.15 12.24
C PHE A 11 6.28 -16.43 12.13
N ALA A 12 5.65 -15.97 11.06
CA ALA A 12 4.23 -16.17 10.82
C ALA A 12 3.88 -17.63 10.55
N THR A 13 4.73 -18.35 9.82
CA THR A 13 4.56 -19.79 9.53
C THR A 13 4.66 -20.63 10.81
N ASP A 14 5.63 -20.32 11.67
CA ASP A 14 5.82 -21.03 12.94
C ASP A 14 4.67 -20.72 13.93
N GLY A 15 4.18 -19.47 13.91
CA GLY A 15 3.11 -18.99 14.78
C GLY A 15 1.72 -19.53 14.41
N ARG A 16 1.47 -19.92 13.16
CA ARG A 16 0.18 -20.44 12.66
C ARG A 16 -0.99 -19.54 13.00
N PHE A 17 -0.84 -18.24 12.77
CA PHE A 17 -1.84 -17.23 13.14
C PHE A 17 -3.09 -17.31 12.25
N ASP A 18 -4.27 -17.11 12.85
CA ASP A 18 -5.57 -17.09 12.16
C ASP A 18 -5.95 -15.70 11.62
N GLY A 19 -5.17 -14.68 11.94
CA GLY A 19 -5.38 -13.31 11.51
C GLY A 19 -4.18 -12.42 11.80
N TYR A 20 -4.13 -11.27 11.14
CA TYR A 20 -3.01 -10.34 11.20
C TYR A 20 -3.49 -8.93 11.51
N VAL A 21 -2.73 -8.23 12.33
CA VAL A 21 -2.93 -6.80 12.58
C VAL A 21 -1.60 -6.09 12.33
N SER A 22 -1.58 -5.12 11.46
CA SER A 22 -0.40 -4.27 11.23
C SER A 22 -0.67 -2.85 11.72
N VAL A 23 0.18 -2.36 12.62
CA VAL A 23 0.13 -0.99 13.12
C VAL A 23 1.45 -0.32 12.78
N GLY A 24 1.45 0.61 11.82
CA GLY A 24 2.69 1.24 11.36
C GLY A 24 2.57 1.95 10.02
N GLY A 25 3.69 2.37 9.48
CA GLY A 25 3.76 2.90 8.12
C GLY A 25 3.75 1.81 7.05
N GLY A 26 3.87 2.18 5.78
CA GLY A 26 3.83 1.25 4.64
C GLY A 26 4.76 0.05 4.79
N SER A 27 6.00 0.25 5.27
CA SER A 27 6.95 -0.85 5.45
C SER A 27 6.48 -1.91 6.45
N VAL A 28 5.76 -1.52 7.50
CA VAL A 28 5.19 -2.46 8.49
C VAL A 28 4.03 -3.22 7.86
N MET A 29 3.12 -2.51 7.19
CA MET A 29 1.98 -3.12 6.53
C MET A 29 2.42 -4.07 5.42
N ASP A 30 3.39 -3.68 4.59
CA ASP A 30 3.91 -4.51 3.51
C ASP A 30 4.63 -5.76 4.03
N THR A 31 5.37 -5.65 5.15
CA THR A 31 5.99 -6.79 5.83
C THR A 31 4.92 -7.75 6.35
N CYS A 32 3.84 -7.23 6.95
CA CYS A 32 2.72 -8.03 7.44
C CYS A 32 1.98 -8.74 6.29
N LYS A 33 1.73 -8.06 5.17
CA LYS A 33 1.15 -8.66 3.95
C LYS A 33 2.00 -9.83 3.43
N ALA A 34 3.33 -9.63 3.37
CA ALA A 34 4.25 -10.68 2.93
C ALA A 34 4.26 -11.85 3.91
N ALA A 35 4.31 -11.59 5.22
CA ALA A 35 4.25 -12.60 6.26
C ALA A 35 2.98 -13.46 6.15
N ASN A 36 1.82 -12.80 6.05
CA ASN A 36 0.53 -13.46 5.85
C ASN A 36 0.51 -14.31 4.56
N LEU A 37 1.00 -13.74 3.45
CA LEU A 37 1.05 -14.44 2.18
C LEU A 37 1.83 -15.74 2.27
N TYR A 38 3.09 -15.68 2.71
CA TYR A 38 3.96 -16.85 2.71
C TYR A 38 3.60 -17.88 3.78
N ALA A 39 3.02 -17.47 4.91
CA ALA A 39 2.48 -18.38 5.90
C ALA A 39 1.21 -19.07 5.39
N SER A 40 0.32 -18.36 4.70
CA SER A 40 -0.92 -18.93 4.15
C SER A 40 -0.71 -19.74 2.87
N ARG A 41 0.27 -19.35 2.05
CA ARG A 41 0.57 -19.92 0.72
C ARG A 41 2.06 -20.16 0.56
N PRO A 42 2.64 -21.16 1.26
CA PRO A 42 4.07 -21.40 1.24
C PRO A 42 4.61 -21.63 -0.17
N ALA A 43 5.69 -20.93 -0.50
CA ALA A 43 6.42 -21.07 -1.75
C ALA A 43 7.85 -20.55 -1.55
N GLU A 44 8.72 -20.81 -2.53
CA GLU A 44 10.01 -20.14 -2.63
C GLU A 44 9.81 -18.63 -2.77
N PHE A 45 10.67 -17.82 -2.12
CA PHE A 45 10.44 -16.36 -1.96
C PHE A 45 10.23 -15.63 -3.29
N MET A 46 10.98 -15.96 -4.33
CA MET A 46 10.87 -15.28 -5.62
C MET A 46 9.63 -15.70 -6.43
N THR A 47 8.87 -16.69 -5.98
CA THR A 47 7.69 -17.22 -6.68
C THR A 47 6.63 -16.14 -6.93
N TYR A 48 6.30 -15.34 -5.93
CA TYR A 48 5.27 -14.32 -6.03
C TYR A 48 5.81 -12.92 -6.33
N VAL A 49 7.12 -12.72 -6.25
CA VAL A 49 7.76 -11.45 -6.58
C VAL A 49 7.56 -11.13 -8.05
N ASN A 50 7.25 -9.86 -8.34
CA ASN A 50 6.92 -9.41 -9.69
C ASN A 50 8.02 -9.70 -10.71
N ALA A 51 7.60 -10.12 -11.92
CA ALA A 51 8.49 -10.22 -13.06
C ALA A 51 8.99 -8.80 -13.48
N PRO A 52 10.20 -8.68 -14.06
CA PRO A 52 11.12 -9.74 -14.44
C PRO A 52 12.05 -10.21 -13.31
N ILE A 53 11.99 -9.59 -12.13
CA ILE A 53 12.89 -9.91 -11.00
C ILE A 53 12.55 -11.27 -10.39
N GLY A 54 11.28 -11.51 -10.11
CA GLY A 54 10.78 -12.79 -9.65
C GLY A 54 9.95 -13.52 -10.70
N ALA A 55 9.32 -14.61 -10.31
CA ALA A 55 8.52 -15.43 -11.22
C ALA A 55 7.13 -14.84 -11.49
N GLY A 56 6.65 -13.86 -10.70
CA GLY A 56 5.36 -13.19 -10.88
C GLY A 56 4.16 -14.15 -10.84
N ARG A 57 4.27 -15.29 -10.14
CA ARG A 57 3.16 -16.26 -10.09
C ARG A 57 1.98 -15.70 -9.30
N LYS A 58 0.78 -16.00 -9.78
CA LYS A 58 -0.47 -15.61 -9.10
C LYS A 58 -0.57 -16.31 -7.75
N VAL A 59 -1.05 -15.59 -6.74
CA VAL A 59 -1.37 -16.17 -5.43
C VAL A 59 -2.55 -17.13 -5.57
N PRO A 60 -2.41 -18.42 -5.22
CA PRO A 60 -3.36 -19.46 -5.62
C PRO A 60 -4.69 -19.46 -4.82
N GLY A 61 -4.82 -18.64 -3.77
CA GLY A 61 -6.03 -18.62 -2.95
C GLY A 61 -6.04 -17.50 -1.93
N PRO A 62 -7.03 -17.47 -1.02
CA PRO A 62 -7.13 -16.46 0.02
C PRO A 62 -5.96 -16.57 1.01
N VAL A 63 -5.63 -15.46 1.64
CA VAL A 63 -4.75 -15.37 2.81
C VAL A 63 -5.60 -15.18 4.07
N GLN A 64 -5.00 -15.14 5.26
CA GLN A 64 -5.71 -14.92 6.51
C GLN A 64 -6.23 -13.47 6.60
N PRO A 65 -7.29 -13.20 7.38
CA PRO A 65 -7.79 -11.85 7.60
C PRO A 65 -6.71 -10.87 8.08
N HIS A 66 -6.74 -9.64 7.56
CA HIS A 66 -5.75 -8.61 7.87
C HIS A 66 -6.42 -7.27 8.17
N ILE A 67 -6.14 -6.71 9.37
CA ILE A 67 -6.50 -5.35 9.75
C ILE A 67 -5.25 -4.48 9.63
N ALA A 68 -5.30 -3.43 8.83
CA ALA A 68 -4.19 -2.49 8.66
C ALA A 68 -4.51 -1.14 9.31
N CYS A 69 -3.62 -0.70 10.22
CA CYS A 69 -3.73 0.56 10.95
C CYS A 69 -2.54 1.45 10.56
N PRO A 70 -2.67 2.36 9.59
CA PRO A 70 -1.58 3.24 9.18
C PRO A 70 -1.24 4.24 10.27
N THR A 71 0.06 4.48 10.48
CA THR A 71 0.57 5.55 11.37
C THR A 71 1.27 6.66 10.60
N THR A 72 1.19 6.64 9.28
CA THR A 72 1.72 7.65 8.35
C THR A 72 0.65 8.09 7.38
N CYS A 73 0.74 9.32 6.88
CA CYS A 73 -0.24 9.92 5.97
C CYS A 73 0.27 9.94 4.52
N GLY A 74 0.67 8.79 3.97
CA GLY A 74 1.29 8.78 2.63
C GLY A 74 1.01 7.56 1.78
N THR A 75 1.48 6.40 2.22
CA THR A 75 1.61 5.22 1.36
C THR A 75 0.30 4.62 0.87
N GLY A 76 -0.80 4.80 1.61
CA GLY A 76 -2.08 4.15 1.29
C GLY A 76 -2.01 2.60 1.32
N SER A 77 -0.98 2.02 1.96
CA SER A 77 -0.78 0.56 1.95
C SER A 77 -1.94 -0.20 2.58
N GLU A 78 -2.70 0.42 3.48
CA GLU A 78 -3.92 -0.14 4.07
C GLU A 78 -5.04 -0.40 3.04
N THR A 79 -4.96 0.23 1.86
CA THR A 79 -5.96 0.08 0.79
C THR A 79 -5.44 -0.67 -0.44
N THR A 80 -4.14 -1.04 -0.47
CA THR A 80 -3.50 -1.58 -1.67
C THR A 80 -3.18 -3.07 -1.56
N GLY A 81 -3.23 -3.76 -2.70
CA GLY A 81 -2.80 -5.15 -2.85
C GLY A 81 -1.31 -5.29 -3.20
N ILE A 82 -0.47 -4.40 -2.68
CA ILE A 82 0.95 -4.31 -3.01
C ILE A 82 1.78 -4.43 -1.73
N ALA A 83 2.90 -5.13 -1.80
CA ALA A 83 3.92 -5.19 -0.76
C ALA A 83 5.28 -4.92 -1.39
N ILE A 84 5.92 -3.80 -1.02
CA ILE A 84 7.18 -3.32 -1.62
C ILE A 84 8.34 -3.59 -0.69
N PHE A 85 9.46 -4.02 -1.26
CA PHE A 85 10.71 -4.22 -0.53
C PHE A 85 11.95 -3.89 -1.36
N ASN A 86 13.06 -3.66 -0.68
CA ASN A 86 14.36 -3.52 -1.32
C ASN A 86 15.01 -4.90 -1.42
N LEU A 87 15.30 -5.34 -2.64
CA LEU A 87 16.07 -6.53 -2.93
C LEU A 87 17.56 -6.16 -2.90
N ARG A 88 18.25 -6.55 -1.82
CA ARG A 88 19.62 -6.12 -1.56
C ARG A 88 20.62 -6.62 -2.60
N SER A 89 20.44 -7.84 -3.08
CA SER A 89 21.36 -8.46 -4.06
C SER A 89 21.44 -7.71 -5.39
N LEU A 90 20.36 -7.02 -5.78
CA LEU A 90 20.28 -6.25 -7.02
C LEU A 90 20.26 -4.74 -6.80
N ASN A 91 20.33 -4.28 -5.52
CA ASN A 91 20.10 -2.88 -5.16
C ASN A 91 18.88 -2.27 -5.84
N ALA A 92 17.79 -3.05 -5.92
CA ALA A 92 16.58 -2.69 -6.64
C ALA A 92 15.37 -2.70 -5.70
N LYS A 93 14.41 -1.82 -5.98
CA LYS A 93 13.11 -1.82 -5.34
C LYS A 93 12.15 -2.64 -6.18
N THR A 94 11.50 -3.64 -5.58
CA THR A 94 10.51 -4.50 -6.22
C THR A 94 9.39 -4.83 -5.26
N GLY A 95 8.43 -5.63 -5.68
CA GLY A 95 7.32 -5.97 -4.81
C GLY A 95 6.55 -7.21 -5.26
N ILE A 96 5.50 -7.48 -4.51
CA ILE A 96 4.52 -8.51 -4.77
C ILE A 96 3.19 -7.79 -5.00
N ILE A 97 2.50 -8.11 -6.08
CA ILE A 97 1.20 -7.52 -6.43
C ILE A 97 0.14 -8.61 -6.50
N SER A 98 -0.87 -8.52 -5.64
CA SER A 98 -2.01 -9.42 -5.67
C SER A 98 -3.20 -8.79 -4.97
N ARG A 99 -4.41 -8.91 -5.52
CA ARG A 99 -5.65 -8.51 -4.83
C ARG A 99 -5.85 -9.24 -3.50
N ARG A 100 -5.20 -10.40 -3.31
CA ARG A 100 -5.24 -11.17 -2.05
C ARG A 100 -4.49 -10.50 -0.91
N LEU A 101 -3.66 -9.49 -1.20
CA LEU A 101 -2.90 -8.73 -0.20
C LEU A 101 -3.62 -7.45 0.26
N ILE A 102 -4.75 -7.11 -0.34
CA ILE A 102 -5.56 -5.98 0.14
C ILE A 102 -6.05 -6.33 1.55
N PRO A 103 -5.76 -5.51 2.58
CA PRO A 103 -6.29 -5.74 3.91
C PRO A 103 -7.82 -5.78 3.92
N ASP A 104 -8.41 -6.63 4.75
CA ASP A 104 -9.87 -6.75 4.87
C ASP A 104 -10.47 -5.52 5.57
N VAL A 105 -9.69 -4.89 6.46
CA VAL A 105 -10.09 -3.67 7.17
C VAL A 105 -8.93 -2.68 7.18
N ALA A 106 -9.19 -1.45 6.75
CA ALA A 106 -8.34 -0.28 6.99
C ALA A 106 -8.88 0.51 8.18
N LEU A 107 -8.15 0.51 9.29
CA LEU A 107 -8.52 1.26 10.49
C LEU A 107 -7.74 2.58 10.52
N ILE A 108 -8.40 3.67 10.13
CA ILE A 108 -7.80 4.99 10.04
C ILE A 108 -8.09 5.78 11.33
N ASP A 109 -7.08 5.93 12.17
CA ASP A 109 -7.13 6.76 13.38
C ASP A 109 -6.11 7.90 13.26
N PRO A 110 -6.53 9.14 13.02
CA PRO A 110 -5.61 10.27 12.89
C PRO A 110 -4.80 10.57 14.15
N THR A 111 -5.27 10.17 15.32
CA THR A 111 -4.59 10.43 16.60
C THR A 111 -3.22 9.78 16.69
N VAL A 112 -3.01 8.65 16.01
CA VAL A 112 -1.71 7.95 15.98
C VAL A 112 -0.62 8.72 15.24
N THR A 113 -0.99 9.76 14.47
CA THR A 113 -0.04 10.63 13.76
C THR A 113 0.46 11.80 14.62
N ALA A 114 -0.08 12.01 15.82
CA ALA A 114 0.27 13.14 16.68
C ALA A 114 1.77 13.18 17.02
N SER A 115 2.40 12.01 17.21
CA SER A 115 3.83 11.87 17.51
C SER A 115 4.71 11.71 16.25
N LEU A 116 4.12 11.73 15.05
CA LEU A 116 4.89 11.56 13.82
C LEU A 116 5.84 12.75 13.60
N PRO A 117 7.16 12.52 13.42
CA PRO A 117 8.14 13.57 13.23
C PRO A 117 7.82 14.45 12.00
N LYS A 118 8.09 15.74 12.10
CA LYS A 118 7.84 16.74 11.05
C LYS A 118 8.33 16.29 9.66
N ASN A 119 9.55 15.76 9.59
CA ASN A 119 10.13 15.29 8.32
C ASN A 119 9.38 14.07 7.76
N ALA A 120 8.87 13.20 8.63
CA ALA A 120 8.08 12.06 8.20
C ALA A 120 6.71 12.50 7.67
N VAL A 121 6.07 13.49 8.31
CA VAL A 121 4.82 14.08 7.80
C VAL A 121 5.03 14.70 6.41
N ALA A 122 6.10 15.47 6.23
CA ALA A 122 6.43 16.07 4.94
C ALA A 122 6.68 15.00 3.87
N ALA A 123 7.54 14.03 4.15
CA ALA A 123 7.90 12.98 3.20
C ALA A 123 6.68 12.14 2.80
N THR A 124 5.86 11.72 3.78
CA THR A 124 4.67 10.91 3.49
C THR A 124 3.56 11.74 2.84
N GLY A 125 3.45 13.03 3.13
CA GLY A 125 2.52 13.91 2.44
C GLY A 125 2.87 14.11 0.96
N PHE A 126 4.15 14.20 0.61
CA PHE A 126 4.61 14.19 -0.78
C PHE A 126 4.40 12.83 -1.45
N ASP A 127 4.51 11.73 -0.72
CA ASP A 127 4.19 10.39 -1.21
C ASP A 127 2.70 10.28 -1.57
N CYS A 128 1.82 10.77 -0.70
CA CYS A 128 0.38 10.90 -0.98
C CYS A 128 0.12 11.71 -2.26
N MET A 129 0.78 12.85 -2.41
CA MET A 129 0.66 13.69 -3.61
C MET A 129 1.12 12.93 -4.86
N SER A 130 2.23 12.19 -4.78
CA SER A 130 2.75 11.39 -5.89
C SER A 130 1.76 10.32 -6.33
N HIS A 131 1.19 9.56 -5.40
CA HIS A 131 0.20 8.52 -5.69
C HIS A 131 -1.05 9.11 -6.38
N ALA A 132 -1.55 10.25 -5.91
CA ALA A 132 -2.69 10.90 -6.53
C ALA A 132 -2.38 11.39 -7.95
N LEU A 133 -1.19 11.99 -8.18
CA LEU A 133 -0.75 12.42 -9.51
C LEU A 133 -0.51 11.23 -10.44
N GLU A 134 0.11 10.15 -9.95
CA GLU A 134 0.31 8.93 -10.73
C GLU A 134 -1.01 8.31 -11.17
N SER A 135 -2.02 8.30 -10.28
CA SER A 135 -3.37 7.84 -10.62
C SER A 135 -3.99 8.66 -11.75
N LEU A 136 -3.94 10.00 -11.65
CA LEU A 136 -4.50 10.92 -12.67
C LEU A 136 -3.78 10.83 -14.02
N THR A 137 -2.47 10.57 -14.00
CA THR A 137 -1.65 10.51 -15.22
C THR A 137 -1.51 9.09 -15.77
N ALA A 138 -2.09 8.10 -15.11
CA ALA A 138 -2.08 6.73 -15.57
C ALA A 138 -2.82 6.59 -16.90
N ARG A 139 -2.42 5.59 -17.71
CA ARG A 139 -3.15 5.26 -18.94
C ARG A 139 -4.62 4.98 -18.62
N ALA A 140 -5.53 5.69 -19.27
CA ALA A 140 -6.97 5.50 -19.07
C ALA A 140 -7.41 4.06 -19.37
N TYR A 141 -8.33 3.53 -18.58
CA TYR A 141 -8.80 2.14 -18.65
C TYR A 141 -9.27 1.69 -20.04
N PRO A 142 -9.94 2.52 -20.87
CA PRO A 142 -10.36 2.09 -22.20
C PRO A 142 -9.19 1.91 -23.19
N ARG A 143 -8.01 2.45 -22.87
CA ARG A 143 -6.80 2.35 -23.69
C ARG A 143 -5.87 1.22 -23.27
N ARG A 144 -6.23 0.46 -22.23
CA ARG A 144 -5.46 -0.72 -21.82
C ARG A 144 -5.86 -1.92 -22.67
N LEU A 145 -4.88 -2.80 -22.91
CA LEU A 145 -5.13 -4.07 -23.58
C LEU A 145 -6.03 -4.93 -22.69
N ASN A 146 -7.11 -5.43 -23.25
CA ASN A 146 -7.94 -6.42 -22.58
C ASN A 146 -7.24 -7.79 -22.66
N PRO A 147 -6.96 -8.45 -21.53
CA PRO A 147 -6.47 -9.82 -21.56
C PRO A 147 -7.55 -10.76 -22.13
N ALA A 148 -7.12 -11.86 -22.71
CA ALA A 148 -8.01 -12.86 -23.32
C ALA A 148 -9.00 -13.45 -22.29
N GLN A 149 -8.60 -13.50 -21.02
CA GLN A 149 -9.46 -13.95 -19.92
C GLN A 149 -9.49 -12.88 -18.83
N GLY A 150 -10.68 -12.63 -18.26
CA GLY A 150 -10.87 -11.65 -17.21
C GLY A 150 -10.04 -11.90 -15.93
N ILE A 151 -9.70 -13.18 -15.67
CA ILE A 151 -8.82 -13.57 -14.55
C ILE A 151 -7.38 -13.04 -14.70
N ASP A 152 -6.98 -12.69 -15.90
CA ASP A 152 -5.64 -12.18 -16.20
C ASP A 152 -5.53 -10.66 -16.11
N ARG A 153 -6.62 -9.97 -15.74
CA ARG A 153 -6.58 -8.52 -15.55
C ARG A 153 -5.60 -8.15 -14.45
N PRO A 154 -4.74 -7.15 -14.66
CA PRO A 154 -3.87 -6.63 -13.61
C PRO A 154 -4.68 -6.03 -12.46
N VAL A 155 -4.05 -5.86 -11.31
CA VAL A 155 -4.68 -5.26 -10.12
C VAL A 155 -5.15 -3.85 -10.44
N SER A 156 -4.29 -3.02 -11.04
CA SER A 156 -4.64 -1.69 -11.53
C SER A 156 -5.22 -1.75 -12.95
N GLN A 157 -6.37 -1.15 -13.17
CA GLN A 157 -7.06 -1.11 -14.46
C GLN A 157 -6.79 0.19 -15.25
N GLY A 158 -6.18 1.19 -14.63
CA GLY A 158 -5.89 2.50 -15.20
C GLY A 158 -6.89 3.59 -14.83
N ALA A 159 -6.50 4.84 -15.12
CA ALA A 159 -7.30 6.01 -14.76
C ALA A 159 -8.75 5.90 -15.27
N ASN A 160 -9.68 6.22 -14.41
CA ASN A 160 -11.11 6.16 -14.68
C ASN A 160 -11.84 7.27 -13.85
N PRO A 161 -13.10 7.60 -14.17
CA PRO A 161 -13.79 8.70 -13.49
C PRO A 161 -13.84 8.59 -11.96
N PHE A 162 -13.89 7.37 -11.41
CA PHE A 162 -13.90 7.14 -9.98
C PHE A 162 -12.53 7.42 -9.35
N SER A 163 -11.46 6.87 -9.94
CA SER A 163 -10.10 7.15 -9.47
C SER A 163 -9.73 8.62 -9.62
N ASP A 164 -10.15 9.27 -10.71
CA ASP A 164 -9.89 10.69 -10.94
C ASP A 164 -10.56 11.59 -9.90
N MET A 165 -11.78 11.24 -9.48
CA MET A 165 -12.49 11.93 -8.40
C MET A 165 -11.72 11.84 -7.08
N LEU A 166 -11.32 10.61 -6.69
CA LEU A 166 -10.61 10.36 -5.44
C LEU A 166 -9.22 11.03 -5.43
N ALA A 167 -8.46 10.89 -6.52
CA ALA A 167 -7.14 11.49 -6.64
C ALA A 167 -7.21 13.03 -6.62
N THR A 168 -8.22 13.62 -7.27
CA THR A 168 -8.43 15.08 -7.26
C THR A 168 -8.74 15.57 -5.84
N ASP A 169 -9.56 14.84 -5.09
CA ASP A 169 -9.90 15.22 -3.72
C ASP A 169 -8.70 15.06 -2.78
N ALA A 170 -7.91 13.98 -2.94
CA ALA A 170 -6.65 13.81 -2.24
C ALA A 170 -5.69 14.98 -2.49
N LEU A 171 -5.52 15.44 -3.74
CA LEU A 171 -4.67 16.60 -4.08
C LEU A 171 -5.14 17.89 -3.45
N LYS A 172 -6.46 18.14 -3.40
CA LYS A 172 -7.04 19.29 -2.69
C LYS A 172 -6.71 19.23 -1.20
N GLY A 173 -6.85 18.07 -0.59
CA GLY A 173 -6.49 17.84 0.81
C GLY A 173 -5.02 18.13 1.07
N VAL A 174 -4.11 17.55 0.28
CA VAL A 174 -2.67 17.82 0.38
C VAL A 174 -2.36 19.30 0.22
N GLY A 175 -2.89 19.96 -0.82
CA GLY A 175 -2.64 21.38 -1.08
C GLY A 175 -3.09 22.30 0.07
N LYS A 176 -4.17 21.93 0.76
CA LYS A 176 -4.72 22.75 1.85
C LYS A 176 -4.08 22.45 3.21
N TYR A 177 -3.73 21.19 3.48
CA TYR A 177 -3.44 20.75 4.84
C TYR A 177 -1.99 20.31 5.07
N LEU A 178 -1.21 19.93 4.04
CA LEU A 178 0.13 19.40 4.23
C LEU A 178 1.05 20.37 4.98
N VAL A 179 1.11 21.64 4.56
CA VAL A 179 1.97 22.64 5.20
C VAL A 179 1.57 22.88 6.66
N ARG A 180 0.27 22.89 6.97
CA ARG A 180 -0.25 22.99 8.33
C ARG A 180 0.15 21.79 9.17
N ALA A 181 -0.11 20.57 8.67
CA ALA A 181 0.23 19.31 9.36
C ALA A 181 1.74 19.17 9.62
N VAL A 182 2.59 19.71 8.74
CA VAL A 182 4.05 19.70 8.89
C VAL A 182 4.50 20.71 9.94
N ASN A 183 3.90 21.90 10.00
CA ASN A 183 4.36 22.98 10.86
C ASN A 183 3.77 22.94 12.27
N ASP A 184 2.61 22.35 12.44
CA ASP A 184 1.93 22.25 13.73
C ASP A 184 1.48 20.80 14.02
N ALA A 185 2.18 20.14 14.96
CA ALA A 185 1.84 18.78 15.38
C ALA A 185 0.52 18.72 16.15
N SER A 186 0.05 19.84 16.71
CA SER A 186 -1.20 19.93 17.45
C SER A 186 -2.42 20.23 16.58
N ASP A 187 -2.22 20.54 15.28
CA ASP A 187 -3.30 20.72 14.32
C ASP A 187 -3.94 19.38 13.94
N SER A 188 -4.80 18.89 14.82
CA SER A 188 -5.49 17.61 14.64
C SER A 188 -6.35 17.57 13.39
N ALA A 189 -6.94 18.70 13.02
CA ALA A 189 -7.74 18.80 11.80
C ALA A 189 -6.88 18.59 10.55
N ALA A 190 -5.70 19.22 10.46
CA ALA A 190 -4.78 19.01 9.35
C ALA A 190 -4.26 17.55 9.30
N ARG A 191 -3.98 16.95 10.46
CA ARG A 191 -3.56 15.53 10.54
C ARG A 191 -4.66 14.58 10.06
N THR A 192 -5.90 14.84 10.46
CA THR A 192 -7.08 14.07 10.01
C THR A 192 -7.22 14.12 8.49
N GLU A 193 -7.18 15.33 7.93
CA GLU A 193 -7.35 15.54 6.49
C GLU A 193 -6.20 14.92 5.68
N MET A 194 -4.97 14.95 6.20
CA MET A 194 -3.84 14.27 5.54
C MET A 194 -3.96 12.75 5.57
N MET A 195 -4.47 12.15 6.65
CA MET A 195 -4.77 10.70 6.70
C MET A 195 -5.86 10.33 5.70
N TYR A 196 -6.92 11.15 5.63
CA TYR A 196 -8.01 10.96 4.68
C TYR A 196 -7.50 11.07 3.24
N ALA A 197 -6.71 12.09 2.92
CA ALA A 197 -6.10 12.26 1.61
C ALA A 197 -5.22 11.05 1.21
N ALA A 198 -4.41 10.52 2.14
CA ALA A 198 -3.57 9.36 1.89
C ALA A 198 -4.40 8.10 1.57
N MET A 199 -5.48 7.86 2.30
CA MET A 199 -6.43 6.78 2.01
C MET A 199 -7.05 6.94 0.62
N LEU A 200 -7.54 8.12 0.27
CA LEU A 200 -8.13 8.40 -1.04
C LEU A 200 -7.12 8.18 -2.18
N ALA A 201 -5.88 8.67 -2.01
CA ALA A 201 -4.81 8.49 -2.98
C ALA A 201 -4.47 7.00 -3.16
N GLY A 202 -4.41 6.23 -2.08
CA GLY A 202 -4.19 4.78 -2.10
C GLY A 202 -5.30 4.03 -2.84
N ILE A 203 -6.56 4.36 -2.60
CA ILE A 203 -7.70 3.77 -3.33
C ILE A 203 -7.61 4.14 -4.82
N ALA A 204 -7.37 5.41 -5.13
CA ALA A 204 -7.25 5.88 -6.51
C ALA A 204 -6.10 5.19 -7.26
N PHE A 205 -4.99 4.97 -6.60
CA PHE A 205 -3.79 4.34 -7.17
C PHE A 205 -3.99 2.86 -7.55
N ASN A 206 -4.97 2.18 -6.97
CA ASN A 206 -5.37 0.82 -7.35
C ASN A 206 -6.25 0.74 -8.61
N ALA A 207 -6.62 1.86 -9.16
CA ALA A 207 -7.51 1.94 -10.32
C ALA A 207 -6.86 1.48 -11.63
#